data_b47c5603c41cfa6380cfe43d818614a9
#
_entry.id   b47c5603c41cfa6380cfe43d818614a9
#
_cell.length_a   1.000
_cell.length_b   1.000
_cell.length_c   1.000
_cell.angle_alpha   90.00
_cell.angle_beta   90.00
_cell.angle_gamma   90.00
#
_symmetry.space_group_name_H-M   'P 1'
#
loop_
_entity.id
_entity.type
_entity.pdbx_description
1 polymer ?
#
loop_
_entity_poly.entity_id
_entity_poly.type
_entity_poly.pdbx_seq_one_letter_code
_entity_poly.pdbx_strand_id
1 'polypeptide(L)'
;MIMKCSLKTLCGFFAVLALLVSCNATTPLAYDGPLPHKELHNYFYANNAGNTPPTKITSEDTFERYFGESAYMGKGGEPTKVDFGEQFVIALVLPETKYDTQILPQRLIKRGNRITLYYKVRQGKARSFTIRPIYLVKVDSQYEAEEVVTVREK
;
A
#
# COMPACT_ATOMS: atom_id res chain seq x y z
N MET A 1 1.35 -84.33 10.27
CA MET A 1 0.18 -84.01 9.45
C MET A 1 0.08 -82.50 9.33
N ILE A 2 0.10 -82.02 8.12
CA ILE A 2 0.40 -80.65 7.72
C ILE A 2 -0.86 -79.80 7.85
N MET A 3 -0.75 -78.60 8.42
CA MET A 3 -1.71 -77.56 8.11
C MET A 3 -1.02 -76.18 8.03
N LYS A 4 -0.96 -75.71 6.80
CA LYS A 4 -0.53 -74.39 6.44
C LYS A 4 -1.50 -73.34 6.94
N CYS A 5 -1.06 -72.41 7.73
CA CYS A 5 -1.83 -71.18 8.01
C CYS A 5 -1.29 -70.05 7.16
N SER A 6 -2.15 -69.61 6.25
CA SER A 6 -1.88 -68.54 5.28
C SER A 6 -1.95 -67.21 6.00
N LEU A 7 -0.84 -66.51 6.03
CA LEU A 7 -0.74 -65.13 6.55
C LEU A 7 -1.27 -64.19 5.49
N LYS A 8 -2.50 -63.76 5.61
CA LYS A 8 -3.07 -62.72 4.77
C LYS A 8 -2.54 -61.37 5.24
N THR A 9 -1.69 -60.81 4.43
CA THR A 9 -1.14 -59.49 4.51
C THR A 9 -2.25 -58.44 4.51
N LEU A 10 -2.48 -57.81 5.65
CA LEU A 10 -3.35 -56.65 5.78
C LEU A 10 -2.59 -55.42 5.35
N CYS A 11 -2.71 -55.08 4.07
CA CYS A 11 -2.19 -53.81 3.53
C CYS A 11 -2.99 -52.66 4.08
N GLY A 12 -2.46 -52.02 5.13
CA GLY A 12 -3.01 -50.77 5.65
C GLY A 12 -2.84 -49.64 4.66
N PHE A 13 -3.94 -49.23 4.05
CA PHE A 13 -4.02 -48.04 3.21
C PHE A 13 -3.88 -46.80 4.11
N PHE A 14 -2.67 -46.31 4.27
CA PHE A 14 -2.42 -45.00 4.89
C PHE A 14 -2.72 -43.94 3.82
N ALA A 15 -3.98 -43.48 3.82
CA ALA A 15 -4.36 -42.30 3.05
C ALA A 15 -3.70 -41.06 3.69
N VAL A 16 -2.55 -40.68 3.19
CA VAL A 16 -1.92 -39.40 3.50
C VAL A 16 -2.77 -38.31 2.83
N LEU A 17 -3.66 -37.72 3.62
CA LEU A 17 -4.40 -36.54 3.25
C LEU A 17 -3.43 -35.35 3.24
N ALA A 18 -2.79 -35.13 2.11
CA ALA A 18 -1.98 -33.93 1.88
C ALA A 18 -2.92 -32.71 1.85
N LEU A 19 -3.00 -32.00 2.98
CA LEU A 19 -3.58 -30.67 3.05
C LEU A 19 -2.74 -29.74 2.17
N LEU A 20 -3.17 -29.55 0.94
CA LEU A 20 -2.65 -28.49 0.09
C LEU A 20 -3.11 -27.16 0.69
N VAL A 21 -2.28 -26.60 1.57
CA VAL A 21 -2.39 -25.20 1.95
C VAL A 21 -2.02 -24.40 0.71
N SER A 22 -3.03 -24.06 -0.08
CA SER A 22 -2.91 -23.10 -1.18
C SER A 22 -2.66 -21.73 -0.56
N CYS A 23 -1.39 -21.38 -0.36
CA CYS A 23 -1.02 -19.99 -0.18
C CYS A 23 -1.38 -19.28 -1.49
N ASN A 24 -2.45 -18.52 -1.50
CA ASN A 24 -2.73 -17.54 -2.53
C ASN A 24 -1.71 -16.41 -2.41
N ALA A 25 -0.46 -16.69 -2.76
CA ALA A 25 0.51 -15.64 -3.05
C ALA A 25 0.04 -14.98 -4.35
N THR A 26 -0.60 -13.83 -4.24
CA THR A 26 -0.91 -12.99 -5.40
C THR A 26 0.41 -12.63 -6.06
N THR A 27 0.75 -13.31 -7.15
CA THR A 27 1.95 -12.98 -7.92
C THR A 27 1.74 -11.60 -8.51
N PRO A 28 2.64 -10.63 -8.24
CA PRO A 28 2.51 -9.29 -8.79
C PRO A 28 2.40 -9.34 -10.31
N LEU A 29 1.46 -8.58 -10.86
CA LEU A 29 1.25 -8.51 -12.29
C LEU A 29 2.52 -7.98 -12.98
N ALA A 30 3.02 -8.70 -13.99
CA ALA A 30 4.08 -8.21 -14.86
C ALA A 30 3.53 -7.09 -15.75
N TYR A 31 3.45 -5.90 -15.19
CA TYR A 31 2.87 -4.71 -15.81
C TYR A 31 3.89 -3.58 -15.83
N ASP A 32 4.09 -3.00 -16.99
CA ASP A 32 4.92 -1.81 -17.19
C ASP A 32 4.07 -0.69 -17.80
N GLY A 33 4.06 0.47 -17.15
CA GLY A 33 3.32 1.62 -17.65
C GLY A 33 2.68 2.49 -16.56
N PRO A 34 1.79 3.41 -16.95
CA PRO A 34 1.04 4.24 -16.01
C PRO A 34 0.13 3.38 -15.12
N LEU A 35 0.21 3.58 -13.81
CA LEU A 35 -0.61 2.82 -12.85
C LEU A 35 -1.98 3.46 -12.65
N PRO A 36 -3.05 2.66 -12.71
CA PRO A 36 -4.34 3.06 -12.17
C PRO A 36 -4.22 3.32 -10.68
N HIS A 37 -4.68 4.46 -10.23
CA HIS A 37 -4.62 4.85 -8.82
C HIS A 37 -5.77 5.79 -8.46
N LYS A 38 -6.04 5.90 -7.16
CA LYS A 38 -7.02 6.85 -6.63
C LYS A 38 -6.38 7.68 -5.52
N GLU A 39 -6.53 9.00 -5.60
CA GLU A 39 -6.09 9.91 -4.55
C GLU A 39 -6.93 9.71 -3.28
N LEU A 40 -6.26 9.79 -2.13
CA LEU A 40 -6.90 9.77 -0.83
C LEU A 40 -7.12 11.21 -0.37
N HIS A 41 -8.35 11.51 -0.03
CA HIS A 41 -8.76 12.82 0.46
C HIS A 41 -9.14 12.77 1.94
N ASN A 42 -9.08 13.93 2.59
CA ASN A 42 -9.47 14.12 3.98
C ASN A 42 -8.61 13.36 4.98
N TYR A 43 -7.29 13.49 4.79
CA TYR A 43 -6.27 13.03 5.72
C TYR A 43 -5.30 14.16 6.04
N PHE A 44 -4.68 14.07 7.21
CA PHE A 44 -3.58 14.92 7.62
C PHE A 44 -2.44 14.09 8.21
N TYR A 45 -1.24 14.63 8.18
CA TYR A 45 -0.09 14.02 8.83
C TYR A 45 -0.21 14.17 10.34
N ALA A 46 -0.18 13.06 11.10
CA ALA A 46 -0.30 13.06 12.55
C ALA A 46 0.93 13.70 13.21
N ASN A 47 0.75 14.73 14.01
CA ASN A 47 1.84 15.50 14.63
C ASN A 47 2.73 14.67 15.58
N ASN A 48 2.20 13.57 16.12
CA ASN A 48 2.88 12.65 17.03
C ASN A 48 3.55 11.46 16.33
N ALA A 49 3.51 11.41 15.00
CA ALA A 49 4.05 10.30 14.22
C ALA A 49 5.59 10.16 14.31
N GLY A 50 6.29 11.22 14.70
CA GLY A 50 7.73 11.25 14.94
C GLY A 50 8.56 11.22 13.66
N ASN A 51 8.65 10.05 13.02
CA ASN A 51 9.49 9.83 11.83
C ASN A 51 8.70 9.99 10.53
N THR A 52 9.42 10.18 9.41
CA THR A 52 8.81 10.14 8.07
C THR A 52 8.27 8.73 7.79
N PRO A 53 7.04 8.60 7.25
CA PRO A 53 6.47 7.31 6.92
C PRO A 53 7.25 6.62 5.78
N PRO A 54 7.14 5.29 5.67
CA PRO A 54 7.59 4.61 4.45
C PRO A 54 6.79 5.11 3.24
N THR A 55 7.44 5.20 2.08
CA THR A 55 6.77 5.63 0.84
C THR A 55 5.68 4.63 0.41
N LYS A 56 5.87 3.34 0.68
CA LYS A 56 4.89 2.28 0.48
C LYS A 56 4.33 1.83 1.82
N ILE A 57 3.01 1.84 1.98
CA ILE A 57 2.30 1.42 3.19
C ILE A 57 1.32 0.32 2.80
N THR A 58 1.47 -0.84 3.43
CA THR A 58 0.71 -2.07 3.12
C THR A 58 -0.16 -2.53 4.28
N SER A 59 -0.22 -1.78 5.39
CA SER A 59 -1.06 -2.13 6.53
C SER A 59 -1.76 -0.92 7.13
N GLU A 60 -2.95 -1.17 7.65
CA GLU A 60 -3.78 -0.18 8.34
C GLU A 60 -3.06 0.41 9.55
N ASP A 61 -2.47 -0.43 10.42
CA ASP A 61 -1.73 0.01 11.61
C ASP A 61 -0.60 1.00 11.26
N THR A 62 0.12 0.74 10.16
CA THR A 62 1.17 1.66 9.70
C THR A 62 0.56 2.95 9.18
N PHE A 63 -0.55 2.87 8.45
CA PHE A 63 -1.23 4.03 7.89
C PHE A 63 -1.78 4.94 9.00
N GLU A 64 -2.52 4.41 9.96
CA GLU A 64 -3.10 5.15 11.08
C GLU A 64 -2.05 5.77 12.02
N ARG A 65 -0.86 5.17 12.11
CA ARG A 65 0.26 5.75 12.86
C ARG A 65 0.69 7.11 12.32
N TYR A 66 0.63 7.30 11.00
CA TYR A 66 1.15 8.48 10.33
C TYR A 66 0.07 9.44 9.83
N PHE A 67 -1.15 8.97 9.63
CA PHE A 67 -2.21 9.76 9.01
C PHE A 67 -3.50 9.69 9.82
N GLY A 68 -4.01 10.86 10.18
CA GLY A 68 -5.30 11.01 10.82
C GLY A 68 -6.38 11.40 9.82
N GLU A 69 -7.62 11.04 10.12
CA GLU A 69 -8.78 11.42 9.33
C GLU A 69 -9.17 12.88 9.60
N SER A 70 -9.47 13.61 8.54
CA SER A 70 -9.89 15.02 8.55
C SER A 70 -11.31 15.14 7.98
N ALA A 71 -12.25 14.44 8.60
CA ALA A 71 -13.64 14.49 8.18
C ALA A 71 -14.27 15.87 8.40
N TYR A 72 -15.11 16.32 7.47
CA TYR A 72 -15.94 17.50 7.63
C TYR A 72 -17.38 17.22 7.17
N MET A 73 -18.32 18.02 7.69
CA MET A 73 -19.73 17.87 7.30
C MET A 73 -19.96 18.34 5.87
N GLY A 74 -20.67 17.53 5.08
CA GLY A 74 -21.04 17.86 3.72
C GLY A 74 -20.58 16.83 2.68
N LYS A 75 -20.95 17.05 1.43
CA LYS A 75 -20.60 16.16 0.33
C LYS A 75 -19.08 16.09 0.12
N GLY A 76 -18.54 14.88 0.15
CA GLY A 76 -17.09 14.65 -0.01
C GLY A 76 -16.28 14.89 1.26
N GLY A 77 -16.92 15.11 2.43
CA GLY A 77 -16.25 15.30 3.70
C GLY A 77 -15.76 14.02 4.38
N GLU A 78 -16.11 12.85 3.87
CA GLU A 78 -15.63 11.58 4.41
C GLU A 78 -14.23 11.25 3.89
N PRO A 79 -13.37 10.69 4.75
CA PRO A 79 -12.07 10.17 4.32
C PRO A 79 -12.22 9.06 3.29
N THR A 80 -11.35 9.06 2.30
CA THR A 80 -11.32 7.99 1.29
C THR A 80 -10.86 6.69 1.92
N LYS A 81 -11.71 5.68 1.99
CA LYS A 81 -11.37 4.37 2.59
C LYS A 81 -10.35 3.61 1.76
N VAL A 82 -9.48 2.87 2.46
CA VAL A 82 -8.48 1.97 1.88
C VAL A 82 -8.78 0.55 2.37
N ASP A 83 -8.78 -0.39 1.46
CA ASP A 83 -8.82 -1.82 1.79
C ASP A 83 -7.40 -2.39 1.67
N PHE A 84 -6.70 -2.51 2.79
CA PHE A 84 -5.33 -3.04 2.81
C PHE A 84 -5.23 -4.54 2.50
N GLY A 85 -6.36 -5.25 2.37
CA GLY A 85 -6.39 -6.61 1.82
C GLY A 85 -6.21 -6.65 0.31
N GLU A 86 -6.62 -5.59 -0.39
CA GLU A 86 -6.61 -5.51 -1.85
C GLU A 86 -5.78 -4.34 -2.39
N GLN A 87 -5.36 -3.41 -1.53
CA GLN A 87 -4.73 -2.15 -1.90
C GLN A 87 -3.53 -1.84 -1.01
N PHE A 88 -2.61 -1.05 -1.53
CA PHE A 88 -1.56 -0.40 -0.75
C PHE A 88 -1.56 1.10 -1.02
N VAL A 89 -0.95 1.86 -0.11
CA VAL A 89 -0.86 3.32 -0.21
C VAL A 89 0.56 3.74 -0.57
N ILE A 90 0.66 4.67 -1.50
CA ILE A 90 1.89 5.43 -1.76
C ILE A 90 1.75 6.77 -1.07
N ALA A 91 2.66 7.06 -0.16
CA ALA A 91 2.66 8.27 0.66
C ALA A 91 3.84 9.17 0.28
N LEU A 92 3.55 10.40 -0.10
CA LEU A 92 4.52 11.47 -0.26
C LEU A 92 4.26 12.50 0.85
N VAL A 93 5.26 12.68 1.71
CA VAL A 93 5.22 13.66 2.80
C VAL A 93 6.40 14.60 2.62
N LEU A 94 6.13 15.89 2.47
CA LEU A 94 7.16 16.91 2.36
C LEU A 94 7.57 17.43 3.75
N PRO A 95 8.75 18.03 3.87
CA PRO A 95 9.15 18.73 5.10
C PRO A 95 8.15 19.82 5.50
N GLU A 96 8.12 20.15 6.78
CA GLU A 96 7.34 21.27 7.29
C GLU A 96 7.72 22.59 6.62
N THR A 97 6.72 23.38 6.37
CA THR A 97 6.89 24.66 5.70
C THR A 97 5.89 25.70 6.21
N LYS A 98 6.29 26.98 6.19
CA LYS A 98 5.40 28.11 6.43
C LYS A 98 4.74 28.64 5.16
N TYR A 99 5.04 28.06 4.03
CA TYR A 99 4.47 28.49 2.76
C TYR A 99 3.26 27.65 2.39
N ASP A 100 2.30 28.28 1.73
CA ASP A 100 1.19 27.56 1.08
C ASP A 100 1.77 26.67 -0.02
N THR A 101 1.92 25.39 0.29
CA THR A 101 2.64 24.46 -0.55
C THR A 101 1.69 23.39 -1.08
N GLN A 102 1.64 23.27 -2.41
CA GLN A 102 0.84 22.27 -3.09
C GLN A 102 1.75 21.24 -3.78
N ILE A 103 1.45 19.99 -3.56
CA ILE A 103 2.02 18.88 -4.33
C ILE A 103 1.16 18.69 -5.56
N LEU A 104 1.78 18.71 -6.73
CA LEU A 104 1.14 18.54 -8.04
C LEU A 104 1.61 17.22 -8.63
N PRO A 105 0.85 16.13 -8.47
CA PRO A 105 1.22 14.85 -9.07
C PRO A 105 1.23 14.97 -10.58
N GLN A 106 2.19 14.34 -11.25
CA GLN A 106 2.34 14.35 -12.69
C GLN A 106 2.01 12.99 -13.29
N ARG A 107 2.66 11.95 -12.79
CA ARG A 107 2.46 10.58 -13.25
C ARG A 107 2.92 9.57 -12.21
N LEU A 108 2.25 8.44 -12.19
CA LEU A 108 2.63 7.26 -11.41
C LEU A 108 2.90 6.12 -12.40
N ILE A 109 4.12 5.61 -12.42
CA ILE A 109 4.56 4.64 -13.43
C ILE A 109 5.20 3.45 -12.72
N LYS A 110 4.84 2.23 -13.16
CA LYS A 110 5.54 0.99 -12.80
C LYS A 110 6.46 0.59 -13.95
N ARG A 111 7.68 0.18 -13.60
CA ARG A 111 8.64 -0.47 -14.50
C ARG A 111 9.34 -1.59 -13.77
N GLY A 112 9.11 -2.82 -14.20
CA GLY A 112 9.59 -4.00 -13.51
C GLY A 112 9.13 -4.01 -12.06
N ASN A 113 10.08 -4.04 -11.13
CA ASN A 113 9.82 -4.09 -9.69
C ASN A 113 9.91 -2.72 -8.98
N ARG A 114 9.79 -1.63 -9.74
CA ARG A 114 9.82 -0.25 -9.22
C ARG A 114 8.60 0.54 -9.65
N ILE A 115 8.00 1.24 -8.69
CA ILE A 115 6.98 2.26 -8.92
C ILE A 115 7.60 3.63 -8.68
N THR A 116 7.36 4.57 -9.58
CA THR A 116 7.85 5.94 -9.46
C THR A 116 6.69 6.93 -9.52
N LEU A 117 6.53 7.73 -8.47
CA LEU A 117 5.63 8.88 -8.43
C LEU A 117 6.41 10.13 -8.80
N TYR A 118 6.08 10.73 -9.93
CA TYR A 118 6.61 12.02 -10.37
C TYR A 118 5.69 13.14 -9.92
N TYR A 119 6.25 14.19 -9.36
CA TYR A 119 5.48 15.31 -8.85
C TYR A 119 6.24 16.64 -8.99
N LYS A 120 5.47 17.74 -9.00
CA LYS A 120 5.98 19.10 -8.85
C LYS A 120 5.52 19.70 -7.53
N VAL A 121 6.18 20.76 -7.12
CA VAL A 121 5.80 21.53 -5.92
C VAL A 121 5.58 22.97 -6.33
N ARG A 122 4.42 23.51 -5.99
CA ARG A 122 4.11 24.91 -6.12
C ARG A 122 4.05 25.54 -4.74
N GLN A 123 4.83 26.57 -4.51
CA GLN A 123 4.80 27.36 -3.30
C GLN A 123 4.05 28.68 -3.53
N GLY A 124 3.15 28.99 -2.62
CA GLY A 124 2.41 30.23 -2.57
C GLY A 124 2.95 31.19 -1.50
N LYS A 125 2.05 31.95 -0.90
CA LYS A 125 2.37 32.95 0.13
C LYS A 125 2.76 32.30 1.46
N ALA A 126 3.53 33.04 2.28
CA ALA A 126 3.82 32.64 3.64
C ALA A 126 2.54 32.65 4.49
N ARG A 127 2.43 31.72 5.42
CA ARG A 127 1.36 31.57 6.42
C ARG A 127 1.90 31.88 7.81
N SER A 128 1.02 32.16 8.75
CA SER A 128 1.36 32.36 10.16
C SER A 128 1.61 31.04 10.93
N PHE A 129 1.35 29.91 10.31
CA PHE A 129 1.51 28.57 10.88
C PHE A 129 2.26 27.66 9.93
N THR A 130 2.83 26.58 10.46
CA THR A 130 3.48 25.54 9.66
C THR A 130 2.47 24.49 9.21
N ILE A 131 2.71 23.96 8.03
CA ILE A 131 1.98 22.80 7.47
C ILE A 131 2.99 21.75 7.07
N ARG A 132 2.57 20.50 7.06
CA ARG A 132 3.31 19.40 6.45
C ARG A 132 2.51 18.89 5.26
N PRO A 133 2.88 19.26 4.03
CA PRO A 133 2.14 18.85 2.84
C PRO A 133 2.25 17.34 2.64
N ILE A 134 1.13 16.71 2.37
CA ILE A 134 1.02 15.29 2.07
C ILE A 134 0.33 15.07 0.74
N TYR A 135 0.66 13.97 0.08
CA TYR A 135 -0.05 13.42 -1.06
C TYR A 135 -0.12 11.93 -0.94
N LEU A 136 -1.32 11.39 -0.95
CA LEU A 136 -1.59 9.97 -0.71
C LEU A 136 -2.40 9.41 -1.87
N VAL A 137 -1.97 8.26 -2.38
CA VAL A 137 -2.72 7.52 -3.39
C VAL A 137 -2.81 6.04 -3.03
N LYS A 138 -3.94 5.42 -3.33
CA LYS A 138 -4.11 3.98 -3.23
C LYS A 138 -4.00 3.32 -4.58
N VAL A 139 -3.34 2.18 -4.60
CA VAL A 139 -3.06 1.35 -5.77
C VAL A 139 -3.46 -0.08 -5.45
N ASP A 140 -3.99 -0.79 -6.42
CA ASP A 140 -4.34 -2.20 -6.28
C ASP A 140 -3.09 -3.07 -6.07
N SER A 141 -3.18 -4.03 -5.13
CA SER A 141 -2.05 -4.90 -4.73
C SER A 141 -1.51 -5.78 -5.87
N GLN A 142 -2.31 -6.02 -6.91
CA GLN A 142 -1.82 -6.72 -8.12
C GLN A 142 -0.65 -5.98 -8.81
N TYR A 143 -0.52 -4.67 -8.61
CA TYR A 143 0.55 -3.84 -9.16
C TYR A 143 1.71 -3.64 -8.17
N GLU A 144 1.71 -4.29 -7.03
CA GLU A 144 2.73 -4.11 -6.02
C GLU A 144 4.14 -4.29 -6.60
N ALA A 145 5.09 -3.50 -6.08
CA ALA A 145 6.50 -3.57 -6.41
C ALA A 145 7.32 -3.49 -5.12
N GLU A 146 8.54 -4.02 -5.13
CA GLU A 146 9.43 -3.97 -3.97
C GLU A 146 9.83 -2.53 -3.65
N GLU A 147 10.10 -1.75 -4.70
CA GLU A 147 10.57 -0.39 -4.55
C GLU A 147 9.52 0.63 -5.01
N VAL A 148 9.25 1.60 -4.13
CA VAL A 148 8.44 2.77 -4.45
C VAL A 148 9.26 4.02 -4.17
N VAL A 149 9.45 4.84 -5.19
CA VAL A 149 10.24 6.08 -5.11
C VAL A 149 9.42 7.28 -5.55
N THR A 150 9.78 8.44 -5.04
CA THR A 150 9.18 9.72 -5.44
C THR A 150 10.24 10.60 -6.10
N VAL A 151 9.89 11.24 -7.21
CA VAL A 151 10.80 12.07 -7.99
C VAL A 151 10.16 13.45 -8.19
N ARG A 152 10.82 14.47 -7.64
CA ARG A 152 10.40 15.85 -7.86
C ARG A 152 10.93 16.33 -9.22
N GLU A 153 10.02 16.78 -10.06
CA GLU A 153 10.35 17.45 -11.31
C GLU A 153 10.50 18.96 -11.11
N LYS A 154 11.31 19.59 -11.95
CA LYS A 154 11.54 21.04 -11.94
C LYS A 154 10.37 21.83 -12.51
#